data_5b3fc1a9852ad4a342bf1732d5b08ac2
#
_entry.id   5b3fc1a9852ad4a342bf1732d5b08ac2
#
_cell.length_a   1.000
_cell.length_b   1.000
_cell.length_c   1.000
_cell.angle_alpha   90.00
_cell.angle_beta   90.00
_cell.angle_gamma   90.00
#
_symmetry.space_group_name_H-M   'P 1'
#
loop_
_entity.id
_entity.type
_entity.pdbx_description
1 polymer ?
#
loop_
_entity_poly.entity_id
_entity_poly.type
_entity_poly.pdbx_seq_one_letter_code
_entity_poly.pdbx_strand_id
1 'polypeptide(L)'
;TEETKDTVSATVSGIVCSGVQNILTAYKKAKTNAAPLDIRIIGNITDPAVLDKGDLLVDGVLAGLTIEGIGEDATANGWGIRIKGSSNVEVRNLGIMNVNSGEGDNIGLQQNNNHVWVHNCDFFYGHAGSDADQVKGDGALDTKTSTFITHSYNHFYDNGKCNLQGMKSEKETNYITYHHNWYDHSDSRHPRIRTCSVHSYNNYFDGNAKYGVGVTMGASAFVENNYFRNCKYPVLSSGQGSDKVTGGTFSGETGGIVKTFNNYIEGAKAFVTYQDNNTEFDAYAVSSADEQVPSSVKTLSGGTAYNNFDTSSIMYSYTAQSPEDAKAAVVARAGRVNGGGF
;
A
#
# COMPACT_ATOMS: atom_id res chain seq x y z
N THR A 1 -1.12 25.01 -9.99
CA THR A 1 -1.52 25.49 -11.32
C THR A 1 -0.40 25.25 -12.32
N GLU A 2 -0.70 25.21 -13.62
CA GLU A 2 0.30 25.04 -14.67
C GLU A 2 1.38 26.13 -14.62
N GLU A 3 1.00 27.35 -14.29
CA GLU A 3 1.90 28.48 -14.19
C GLU A 3 2.92 28.37 -13.05
N THR A 4 2.71 27.43 -12.13
CA THR A 4 3.60 27.28 -10.98
C THR A 4 4.62 26.15 -11.11
N LYS A 5 4.67 25.47 -12.26
CA LYS A 5 5.53 24.29 -12.49
C LYS A 5 6.95 24.47 -11.96
N ASP A 6 7.58 25.61 -12.24
CA ASP A 6 8.95 25.93 -11.80
C ASP A 6 9.10 27.32 -11.20
N THR A 7 8.01 27.95 -10.80
CA THR A 7 8.04 29.25 -10.13
C THR A 7 8.12 29.14 -8.62
N VAL A 8 7.95 27.93 -8.09
CA VAL A 8 8.05 27.67 -6.66
C VAL A 8 9.47 27.86 -6.19
N SER A 9 9.65 28.66 -5.15
CA SER A 9 10.96 28.88 -4.54
C SER A 9 10.90 28.75 -3.02
N ALA A 10 11.99 28.27 -2.42
CA ALA A 10 12.15 28.19 -0.98
C ALA A 10 13.61 28.39 -0.59
N THR A 11 13.84 28.88 0.61
CA THR A 11 15.19 28.95 1.19
C THR A 11 15.41 27.74 2.11
N VAL A 12 16.34 26.88 1.74
CA VAL A 12 16.69 25.68 2.51
C VAL A 12 18.09 25.85 3.06
N SER A 13 18.23 25.88 4.39
CA SER A 13 19.52 26.07 5.08
C SER A 13 20.32 27.27 4.52
N GLY A 14 19.63 28.39 4.26
CA GLY A 14 20.25 29.62 3.73
C GLY A 14 20.47 29.64 2.21
N ILE A 15 20.11 28.61 1.48
CA ILE A 15 20.26 28.53 0.01
C ILE A 15 18.89 28.72 -0.64
N VAL A 16 18.77 29.69 -1.53
CA VAL A 16 17.55 29.88 -2.33
C VAL A 16 17.51 28.83 -3.44
N CYS A 17 16.44 28.04 -3.44
CA CYS A 17 16.17 27.00 -4.41
C CYS A 17 14.92 27.35 -5.22
N SER A 18 14.93 27.13 -6.53
CA SER A 18 13.79 27.30 -7.43
C SER A 18 13.41 25.97 -8.07
N GLY A 19 12.10 25.69 -8.14
CA GLY A 19 11.56 24.43 -8.60
C GLY A 19 11.46 23.36 -7.48
N VAL A 20 10.36 22.61 -7.47
CA VAL A 20 10.06 21.65 -6.40
C VAL A 20 11.12 20.56 -6.26
N GLN A 21 11.65 20.03 -7.38
CA GLN A 21 12.67 19.00 -7.34
C GLN A 21 14.02 19.51 -6.78
N ASN A 22 14.38 20.76 -7.08
CA ASN A 22 15.59 21.39 -6.53
C ASN A 22 15.45 21.66 -5.02
N ILE A 23 14.26 22.03 -4.56
CA ILE A 23 13.95 22.17 -3.14
C ILE A 23 14.14 20.83 -2.43
N LEU A 24 13.56 19.75 -2.92
CA LEU A 24 13.72 18.40 -2.36
C LEU A 24 15.20 17.95 -2.36
N THR A 25 15.94 18.25 -3.40
CA THR A 25 17.38 17.96 -3.47
C THR A 25 18.18 18.72 -2.40
N ALA A 26 17.79 19.95 -2.10
CA ALA A 26 18.39 20.72 -1.00
C ALA A 26 18.04 20.14 0.38
N TYR A 27 16.82 19.66 0.56
CA TYR A 27 16.40 18.95 1.78
C TYR A 27 17.23 17.69 2.05
N LYS A 28 17.55 16.92 1.01
CA LYS A 28 18.47 15.77 1.13
C LYS A 28 19.82 16.20 1.73
N LYS A 29 20.37 17.34 1.29
CA LYS A 29 21.64 17.86 1.79
C LYS A 29 21.53 18.42 3.21
N ALA A 30 20.41 19.06 3.53
CA ALA A 30 20.16 19.65 4.84
C ALA A 30 19.90 18.60 5.93
N LYS A 31 19.43 17.38 5.55
CA LYS A 31 19.03 16.31 6.47
C LYS A 31 18.00 16.80 7.49
N THR A 32 18.32 16.74 8.80
CA THR A 32 17.45 17.23 9.88
C THR A 32 17.61 18.72 10.21
N ASN A 33 18.49 19.44 9.51
CA ASN A 33 18.79 20.86 9.79
C ASN A 33 17.87 21.82 9.01
N ALA A 34 16.83 21.31 8.35
CA ALA A 34 15.80 22.12 7.71
C ALA A 34 14.51 22.11 8.53
N ALA A 35 13.66 23.12 8.36
CA ALA A 35 12.29 23.08 8.84
C ALA A 35 11.49 22.04 8.04
N PRO A 36 10.41 21.45 8.60
CA PRO A 36 9.51 20.60 7.83
C PRO A 36 8.99 21.28 6.56
N LEU A 37 8.82 20.51 5.50
CA LEU A 37 8.37 20.99 4.19
C LEU A 37 6.92 20.58 3.95
N ASP A 38 6.12 21.51 3.42
CA ASP A 38 4.78 21.25 2.92
C ASP A 38 4.73 21.57 1.42
N ILE A 39 4.40 20.57 0.61
CA ILE A 39 4.22 20.69 -0.85
C ILE A 39 2.74 20.55 -1.16
N ARG A 40 2.13 21.62 -1.69
CA ARG A 40 0.72 21.67 -2.03
C ARG A 40 0.50 21.54 -3.53
N ILE A 41 -0.26 20.53 -3.90
CA ILE A 41 -0.68 20.27 -5.28
C ILE A 41 -2.06 20.87 -5.47
N ILE A 42 -2.24 21.74 -6.46
CA ILE A 42 -3.50 22.42 -6.73
C ILE A 42 -3.89 22.14 -8.19
N GLY A 43 -5.06 21.58 -8.37
CA GLY A 43 -5.61 21.23 -9.69
C GLY A 43 -4.91 20.03 -10.34
N ASN A 44 -5.23 19.79 -11.60
CA ASN A 44 -4.69 18.69 -12.37
C ASN A 44 -3.36 19.08 -13.03
N ILE A 45 -2.26 18.51 -12.55
CA ILE A 45 -0.91 18.79 -13.04
C ILE A 45 -0.49 17.71 -14.04
N THR A 46 -0.42 18.06 -15.31
CA THR A 46 -0.07 17.13 -16.40
C THR A 46 1.39 17.21 -16.85
N ASP A 47 2.08 18.30 -16.55
CA ASP A 47 3.45 18.55 -16.96
C ASP A 47 4.19 19.30 -15.86
N PRO A 48 4.64 18.63 -14.81
CA PRO A 48 5.55 19.23 -13.84
C PRO A 48 6.93 19.38 -14.48
N ALA A 49 7.50 20.56 -14.44
CA ALA A 49 8.59 20.93 -15.34
C ALA A 49 9.89 20.16 -15.14
N VAL A 50 10.26 19.77 -13.94
CA VAL A 50 11.53 19.05 -13.69
C VAL A 50 11.31 17.91 -12.71
N LEU A 51 11.22 16.70 -13.26
CA LEU A 51 11.12 15.48 -12.49
C LEU A 51 12.35 14.58 -12.71
N ASP A 52 12.67 13.75 -11.74
CA ASP A 52 13.68 12.73 -11.89
C ASP A 52 13.07 11.47 -12.56
N LYS A 53 13.38 11.30 -13.84
CA LYS A 53 12.89 10.16 -14.67
C LYS A 53 11.35 10.06 -14.73
N GLY A 54 10.66 11.19 -14.66
CA GLY A 54 9.21 11.23 -14.69
C GLY A 54 8.51 11.10 -13.33
N ASP A 55 9.26 11.05 -12.21
CA ASP A 55 8.72 11.05 -10.87
C ASP A 55 9.16 12.26 -10.05
N LEU A 56 8.31 12.72 -9.15
CA LEU A 56 8.74 13.60 -8.06
C LEU A 56 9.58 12.78 -7.08
N LEU A 57 10.87 13.05 -7.03
CA LEU A 57 11.82 12.28 -6.22
C LEU A 57 11.99 12.90 -4.83
N VAL A 58 11.54 12.19 -3.80
CA VAL A 58 11.80 12.44 -2.39
C VAL A 58 12.94 11.53 -1.94
N ASP A 59 14.17 12.05 -1.88
CA ASP A 59 15.36 11.25 -1.56
C ASP A 59 16.09 11.81 -0.34
N GLY A 60 16.15 11.00 0.72
CA GLY A 60 16.87 11.33 1.95
C GLY A 60 16.31 12.55 2.69
N VAL A 61 15.02 12.81 2.61
CA VAL A 61 14.34 13.87 3.36
C VAL A 61 14.05 13.34 4.77
N LEU A 62 14.66 13.95 5.78
CA LEU A 62 14.61 13.54 7.18
C LEU A 62 13.99 14.59 8.11
N ALA A 63 13.78 15.79 7.62
CA ALA A 63 13.25 16.92 8.42
C ALA A 63 11.71 16.87 8.59
N GLY A 64 11.05 15.97 7.88
CA GLY A 64 9.59 15.92 7.76
C GLY A 64 9.09 16.53 6.44
N LEU A 65 8.16 15.85 5.81
CA LEU A 65 7.57 16.27 4.53
C LEU A 65 6.09 15.92 4.50
N THR A 66 5.26 16.87 4.13
CA THR A 66 3.89 16.62 3.71
C THR A 66 3.74 16.94 2.22
N ILE A 67 3.15 16.04 1.46
CA ILE A 67 2.68 16.29 0.10
C ILE A 67 1.16 16.19 0.13
N GLU A 68 0.47 17.30 -0.08
CA GLU A 68 -0.98 17.33 0.01
C GLU A 68 -1.64 17.92 -1.23
N GLY A 69 -2.75 17.30 -1.64
CA GLY A 69 -3.65 17.87 -2.61
C GLY A 69 -4.60 18.87 -1.95
N ILE A 70 -4.79 20.03 -2.58
CA ILE A 70 -5.73 21.05 -2.12
C ILE A 70 -6.96 21.04 -3.04
N GLY A 71 -8.13 20.86 -2.44
CA GLY A 71 -9.39 20.76 -3.17
C GLY A 71 -9.68 19.34 -3.66
N GLU A 72 -10.69 19.22 -4.51
CA GLU A 72 -11.23 17.94 -4.98
C GLU A 72 -10.49 17.39 -6.22
N ASP A 73 -9.79 18.24 -6.95
CA ASP A 73 -9.23 17.95 -8.27
C ASP A 73 -7.69 17.84 -8.28
N ALA A 74 -7.04 18.01 -7.13
CA ALA A 74 -5.60 17.90 -7.03
C ALA A 74 -5.10 16.54 -7.55
N THR A 75 -4.40 16.55 -8.68
CA THR A 75 -4.02 15.31 -9.39
C THR A 75 -2.61 15.40 -9.96
N ALA A 76 -1.80 14.38 -9.68
CA ALA A 76 -0.59 14.06 -10.42
C ALA A 76 -1.00 13.21 -11.63
N ASN A 77 -0.99 13.78 -12.83
CA ASN A 77 -1.47 13.13 -14.04
C ASN A 77 -0.31 12.91 -15.01
N GLY A 78 0.05 11.66 -15.24
CA GLY A 78 1.16 11.25 -16.08
C GLY A 78 2.52 11.11 -15.36
N TRP A 79 2.58 11.43 -14.07
CA TRP A 79 3.80 11.33 -13.26
C TRP A 79 3.51 10.78 -11.87
N GLY A 80 4.51 10.17 -11.27
CA GLY A 80 4.43 9.51 -9.97
C GLY A 80 5.25 10.20 -8.88
N ILE A 81 5.25 9.60 -7.70
CA ILE A 81 6.04 10.04 -6.54
C ILE A 81 6.93 8.88 -6.11
N ARG A 82 8.23 9.11 -6.03
CA ARG A 82 9.19 8.13 -5.57
C ARG A 82 9.87 8.58 -4.29
N ILE A 83 9.69 7.81 -3.21
CA ILE A 83 10.20 8.12 -1.87
C ILE A 83 11.27 7.10 -1.52
N LYS A 84 12.48 7.55 -1.19
CA LYS A 84 13.57 6.67 -0.78
C LYS A 84 14.45 7.29 0.30
N GLY A 85 14.91 6.45 1.23
CA GLY A 85 15.81 6.86 2.31
C GLY A 85 15.27 8.01 3.16
N SER A 86 13.95 8.16 3.25
CA SER A 86 13.27 9.29 3.88
C SER A 86 12.48 8.85 5.10
N SER A 87 12.19 9.78 5.98
CA SER A 87 11.39 9.53 7.19
C SER A 87 10.46 10.70 7.51
N ASN A 88 9.39 10.39 8.25
CA ASN A 88 8.36 11.37 8.61
C ASN A 88 7.76 12.03 7.37
N VAL A 89 7.28 11.21 6.43
CA VAL A 89 6.67 11.66 5.19
C VAL A 89 5.18 11.33 5.20
N GLU A 90 4.36 12.31 4.90
CA GLU A 90 2.92 12.17 4.71
C GLU A 90 2.54 12.54 3.28
N VAL A 91 1.76 11.68 2.61
CA VAL A 91 1.16 11.97 1.30
C VAL A 91 -0.35 11.81 1.43
N ARG A 92 -1.09 12.87 1.11
CA ARG A 92 -2.54 12.87 1.34
C ARG A 92 -3.34 13.67 0.32
N ASN A 93 -4.62 13.32 0.22
CA ASN A 93 -5.65 14.02 -0.55
C ASN A 93 -5.24 14.28 -2.01
N LEU A 94 -4.61 13.32 -2.67
CA LEU A 94 -4.05 13.46 -4.01
C LEU A 94 -4.59 12.38 -4.94
N GLY A 95 -5.04 12.77 -6.14
CA GLY A 95 -5.26 11.85 -7.24
C GLY A 95 -3.95 11.57 -7.97
N ILE A 96 -3.69 10.30 -8.32
CA ILE A 96 -2.49 9.92 -9.06
C ILE A 96 -2.91 8.97 -10.17
N MET A 97 -2.66 9.36 -11.42
CA MET A 97 -3.16 8.62 -12.58
C MET A 97 -2.22 8.69 -13.78
N ASN A 98 -2.40 7.77 -14.71
CA ASN A 98 -1.72 7.73 -16.01
C ASN A 98 -0.18 7.81 -15.90
N VAL A 99 0.40 7.27 -14.85
CA VAL A 99 1.83 7.39 -14.60
C VAL A 99 2.63 6.76 -15.74
N ASN A 100 3.50 7.53 -16.35
CA ASN A 100 4.41 7.12 -17.42
C ASN A 100 5.85 7.52 -17.06
N SER A 101 6.34 6.94 -15.97
CA SER A 101 7.69 7.18 -15.47
C SER A 101 8.60 5.97 -15.69
N GLY A 102 9.88 6.11 -15.39
CA GLY A 102 10.85 5.02 -15.50
C GLY A 102 10.60 3.86 -14.51
N GLU A 103 9.96 4.13 -13.36
CA GLU A 103 9.53 3.10 -12.39
C GLU A 103 8.13 2.56 -12.71
N GLY A 104 7.23 3.43 -13.19
CA GLY A 104 5.85 3.09 -13.55
C GLY A 104 4.87 3.00 -12.38
N ASP A 105 5.33 3.09 -11.14
CA ASP A 105 4.49 3.10 -9.94
C ASP A 105 3.84 4.49 -9.75
N ASN A 106 2.58 4.54 -9.29
CA ASN A 106 1.97 5.82 -8.94
C ASN A 106 2.67 6.43 -7.72
N ILE A 107 2.84 5.65 -6.62
CA ILE A 107 3.74 5.98 -5.52
C ILE A 107 4.62 4.76 -5.23
N GLY A 108 5.94 4.96 -5.27
CA GLY A 108 6.92 3.93 -4.91
C GLY A 108 7.72 4.33 -3.67
N LEU A 109 7.61 3.54 -2.59
CA LEU A 109 8.47 3.64 -1.42
C LEU A 109 9.62 2.65 -1.56
N GLN A 110 10.87 3.11 -1.53
CA GLN A 110 12.05 2.29 -1.79
C GLN A 110 13.21 2.65 -0.85
N GLN A 111 14.09 1.69 -0.59
CA GLN A 111 15.40 1.95 0.02
C GLN A 111 15.35 2.63 1.41
N ASN A 112 14.85 1.90 2.40
CA ASN A 112 14.96 2.26 3.81
C ASN A 112 14.17 3.50 4.26
N ASN A 113 12.93 3.64 3.80
CA ASN A 113 12.02 4.62 4.39
C ASN A 113 11.49 4.11 5.74
N ASN A 114 11.15 5.04 6.61
CA ASN A 114 10.43 4.72 7.83
C ASN A 114 9.49 5.87 8.23
N HIS A 115 8.40 5.53 8.94
CA HIS A 115 7.38 6.49 9.34
C HIS A 115 6.84 7.28 8.15
N VAL A 116 6.29 6.55 7.16
CA VAL A 116 5.60 7.14 6.02
C VAL A 116 4.12 6.80 6.10
N TRP A 117 3.29 7.78 5.88
CA TRP A 117 1.84 7.64 5.84
C TRP A 117 1.30 8.12 4.50
N VAL A 118 0.64 7.21 3.76
CA VAL A 118 -0.04 7.55 2.49
C VAL A 118 -1.53 7.33 2.70
N HIS A 119 -2.32 8.38 2.61
CA HIS A 119 -3.75 8.28 2.91
C HIS A 119 -4.63 9.24 2.12
N ASN A 120 -5.91 8.88 2.05
CA ASN A 120 -6.92 9.65 1.33
C ASN A 120 -6.49 10.04 -0.09
N CYS A 121 -5.84 9.12 -0.79
CA CYS A 121 -5.44 9.28 -2.18
C CYS A 121 -6.32 8.43 -3.10
N ASP A 122 -6.55 8.92 -4.32
CA ASP A 122 -7.18 8.16 -5.40
C ASP A 122 -6.11 7.63 -6.35
N PHE A 123 -6.06 6.31 -6.50
CA PHE A 123 -5.16 5.63 -7.42
C PHE A 123 -5.98 5.04 -8.57
N PHE A 124 -5.76 5.52 -9.77
CA PHE A 124 -6.46 5.02 -10.96
C PHE A 124 -5.59 5.19 -12.20
N TYR A 125 -5.92 4.39 -13.21
CA TYR A 125 -5.07 4.31 -14.41
C TYR A 125 -5.49 5.26 -15.52
N GLY A 126 -6.74 5.77 -15.48
CA GLY A 126 -7.31 6.58 -16.51
C GLY A 126 -7.84 5.78 -17.73
N HIS A 127 -7.69 4.48 -17.74
CA HIS A 127 -8.25 3.56 -18.73
C HIS A 127 -9.08 2.50 -18.05
N ALA A 128 -10.39 2.54 -18.22
CA ALA A 128 -11.28 1.54 -17.66
C ALA A 128 -11.17 0.19 -18.39
N GLY A 129 -11.40 -0.89 -17.66
CA GLY A 129 -11.89 -2.13 -18.22
C GLY A 129 -10.92 -3.09 -18.85
N SER A 130 -9.74 -3.35 -18.25
CA SER A 130 -8.89 -4.45 -18.72
C SER A 130 -8.33 -5.26 -17.54
N ASP A 131 -8.46 -6.59 -17.60
CA ASP A 131 -7.83 -7.52 -16.64
C ASP A 131 -6.33 -7.72 -16.91
N ALA A 132 -5.76 -7.02 -17.87
CA ALA A 132 -4.34 -7.15 -18.21
C ALA A 132 -3.49 -6.29 -17.29
N ASP A 133 -2.78 -6.91 -16.36
CA ASP A 133 -1.91 -6.24 -15.37
C ASP A 133 -0.98 -5.17 -15.97
N GLN A 134 -0.49 -5.39 -17.18
CA GLN A 134 0.48 -4.49 -17.81
C GLN A 134 -0.16 -3.30 -18.53
N VAL A 135 -1.41 -3.41 -18.96
CA VAL A 135 -2.12 -2.35 -19.68
C VAL A 135 -2.48 -1.20 -18.73
N LYS A 136 -2.66 -1.54 -17.44
CA LYS A 136 -3.00 -0.57 -16.38
C LYS A 136 -1.76 -0.07 -15.61
N GLY A 137 -0.57 -0.19 -16.19
CA GLY A 137 0.73 0.24 -15.65
C GLY A 137 1.38 -0.73 -14.67
N ASP A 138 2.29 -0.24 -13.82
CA ASP A 138 2.92 -1.06 -12.79
C ASP A 138 2.15 -0.96 -11.46
N GLY A 139 2.77 -0.83 -10.31
CA GLY A 139 2.10 -0.78 -9.02
C GLY A 139 1.43 0.56 -8.74
N ALA A 140 0.25 0.56 -8.09
CA ALA A 140 -0.38 1.80 -7.66
C ALA A 140 0.36 2.40 -6.45
N LEU A 141 0.64 1.57 -5.42
CA LEU A 141 1.34 2.00 -4.21
C LEU A 141 2.24 0.88 -3.73
N ASP A 142 3.47 0.84 -4.20
CA ASP A 142 4.45 -0.19 -3.88
C ASP A 142 5.37 0.23 -2.73
N THR A 143 5.67 -0.72 -1.84
CA THR A 143 6.52 -0.48 -0.67
C THR A 143 7.61 -1.55 -0.60
N LYS A 144 8.86 -1.12 -0.76
CA LYS A 144 10.04 -1.99 -0.84
C LYS A 144 11.08 -1.54 0.19
N THR A 145 11.67 -2.46 0.94
CA THR A 145 12.72 -2.19 1.94
C THR A 145 12.42 -1.02 2.90
N SER A 146 11.18 -0.92 3.34
CA SER A 146 10.70 0.17 4.20
C SER A 146 9.90 -0.39 5.37
N THR A 147 9.92 0.29 6.52
CA THR A 147 9.26 -0.18 7.74
C THR A 147 8.51 0.93 8.48
N PHE A 148 7.55 0.56 9.34
CA PHE A 148 6.64 1.49 10.02
C PHE A 148 5.89 2.40 9.05
N ILE A 149 5.27 1.74 8.06
CA ILE A 149 4.53 2.40 7.00
C ILE A 149 3.03 2.17 7.21
N THR A 150 2.22 3.20 6.99
CA THR A 150 0.76 3.09 7.02
C THR A 150 0.17 3.54 5.68
N HIS A 151 -0.73 2.74 5.15
CA HIS A 151 -1.56 3.05 3.99
C HIS A 151 -3.02 2.99 4.42
N SER A 152 -3.73 4.13 4.37
CA SER A 152 -5.10 4.18 4.90
C SER A 152 -6.03 5.09 4.13
N TYR A 153 -7.31 4.74 4.12
CA TYR A 153 -8.35 5.53 3.45
C TYR A 153 -8.04 5.86 1.99
N ASN A 154 -7.21 5.04 1.32
CA ASN A 154 -6.96 5.19 -0.11
C ASN A 154 -8.04 4.49 -0.91
N HIS A 155 -8.37 5.04 -2.08
CA HIS A 155 -9.26 4.44 -3.04
C HIS A 155 -8.44 3.94 -4.25
N PHE A 156 -8.40 2.64 -4.44
CA PHE A 156 -7.75 1.99 -5.58
C PHE A 156 -8.83 1.56 -6.56
N TYR A 157 -9.02 2.32 -7.61
CA TYR A 157 -10.06 2.08 -8.60
C TYR A 157 -9.48 1.46 -9.88
N ASP A 158 -9.97 0.27 -10.23
CA ASP A 158 -9.66 -0.44 -11.49
C ASP A 158 -8.15 -0.59 -11.79
N ASN A 159 -7.33 -0.76 -10.74
CA ASN A 159 -5.90 -1.02 -10.91
C ASN A 159 -5.62 -2.48 -11.22
N GLY A 160 -4.67 -2.77 -12.11
CA GLY A 160 -4.21 -4.14 -12.36
C GLY A 160 -3.42 -4.71 -11.19
N LYS A 161 -2.56 -3.86 -10.58
CA LYS A 161 -1.69 -4.19 -9.44
C LYS A 161 -1.74 -3.05 -8.43
N CYS A 162 -2.30 -3.27 -7.24
CA CYS A 162 -2.41 -2.20 -6.24
C CYS A 162 -1.14 -2.02 -5.42
N ASN A 163 -0.75 -3.02 -4.63
CA ASN A 163 0.30 -2.86 -3.63
C ASN A 163 1.27 -4.05 -3.65
N LEU A 164 2.51 -3.83 -4.07
CA LEU A 164 3.59 -4.76 -3.79
C LEU A 164 4.23 -4.39 -2.47
N GLN A 165 4.29 -5.37 -1.56
CA GLN A 165 4.91 -5.21 -0.26
C GLN A 165 6.10 -6.15 -0.14
N GLY A 166 7.31 -5.59 -0.15
CA GLY A 166 8.55 -6.33 -0.05
C GLY A 166 9.17 -6.76 -1.39
N MET A 167 10.48 -6.83 -1.44
CA MET A 167 11.28 -7.32 -2.58
C MET A 167 11.72 -8.76 -2.36
N LYS A 168 12.04 -9.49 -3.45
CA LYS A 168 12.65 -10.84 -3.38
C LYS A 168 13.97 -10.87 -2.60
N SER A 169 14.71 -9.77 -2.61
CA SER A 169 16.00 -9.66 -1.92
C SER A 169 15.90 -9.19 -0.47
N GLU A 170 14.71 -8.81 0.01
CA GLU A 170 14.53 -8.42 1.40
C GLU A 170 14.75 -9.61 2.32
N LYS A 171 15.43 -9.36 3.44
CA LYS A 171 15.65 -10.33 4.51
C LYS A 171 15.13 -9.83 5.85
N GLU A 172 14.97 -8.52 5.96
CA GLU A 172 14.49 -7.86 7.16
C GLU A 172 12.98 -7.99 7.28
N THR A 173 12.50 -8.17 8.50
CA THR A 173 11.07 -8.09 8.79
C THR A 173 10.68 -6.62 8.87
N ASN A 174 9.90 -6.15 7.91
CA ASN A 174 9.35 -4.80 7.88
C ASN A 174 7.90 -4.82 8.34
N TYR A 175 7.47 -3.78 9.06
CA TYR A 175 6.13 -3.67 9.66
C TYR A 175 5.29 -2.64 8.90
N ILE A 176 4.18 -3.10 8.36
CA ILE A 176 3.32 -2.30 7.48
C ILE A 176 1.87 -2.46 7.89
N THR A 177 1.12 -1.37 7.84
CA THR A 177 -0.32 -1.36 8.11
C THR A 177 -1.11 -0.90 6.89
N TYR A 178 -2.17 -1.64 6.58
CA TYR A 178 -3.18 -1.27 5.61
C TYR A 178 -4.55 -1.22 6.30
N HIS A 179 -5.19 -0.06 6.38
CA HIS A 179 -6.52 0.02 6.97
C HIS A 179 -7.44 1.00 6.27
N HIS A 180 -8.72 0.70 6.26
CA HIS A 180 -9.77 1.52 5.66
C HIS A 180 -9.52 1.89 4.20
N ASN A 181 -8.77 1.08 3.46
CA ASN A 181 -8.60 1.25 2.02
C ASN A 181 -9.77 0.63 1.27
N TRP A 182 -10.13 1.21 0.16
CA TRP A 182 -11.10 0.69 -0.78
C TRP A 182 -10.38 0.11 -2.00
N TYR A 183 -10.46 -1.20 -2.16
CA TYR A 183 -9.96 -1.91 -3.33
C TYR A 183 -11.13 -2.18 -4.28
N ASP A 184 -11.41 -1.21 -5.13
CA ASP A 184 -12.60 -1.10 -5.96
C ASP A 184 -12.33 -1.62 -7.38
N HIS A 185 -12.82 -2.83 -7.66
CA HIS A 185 -12.71 -3.51 -8.97
C HIS A 185 -11.27 -3.63 -9.50
N SER A 186 -10.30 -3.62 -8.63
CA SER A 186 -8.90 -3.86 -8.93
C SER A 186 -8.59 -5.35 -9.03
N ASP A 187 -7.56 -5.73 -9.80
CA ASP A 187 -7.31 -7.16 -10.10
C ASP A 187 -6.59 -7.89 -8.98
N SER A 188 -5.43 -7.37 -8.53
CA SER A 188 -4.53 -8.11 -7.66
C SER A 188 -3.66 -7.23 -6.75
N ARG A 189 -2.96 -7.86 -5.81
CA ARG A 189 -2.02 -7.24 -4.88
C ARG A 189 -2.69 -6.25 -3.91
N HIS A 190 -3.52 -6.77 -3.01
CA HIS A 190 -4.23 -5.96 -2.03
C HIS A 190 -3.88 -6.31 -0.56
N PRO A 191 -2.60 -6.36 -0.14
CA PRO A 191 -1.35 -6.34 -0.91
C PRO A 191 -0.82 -7.74 -1.31
N ARG A 192 0.19 -7.79 -2.20
CA ARG A 192 1.10 -8.95 -2.35
C ARG A 192 2.29 -8.75 -1.43
N ILE A 193 2.48 -9.66 -0.47
CA ILE A 193 3.44 -9.52 0.62
C ILE A 193 4.58 -10.52 0.46
N ARG A 194 5.82 -10.03 0.60
CA ARG A 194 7.04 -10.82 0.68
C ARG A 194 7.77 -10.51 1.98
N THR A 195 8.14 -11.51 2.76
CA THR A 195 8.97 -11.42 3.98
C THR A 195 8.45 -10.52 5.11
N CYS A 196 7.63 -9.53 4.81
CA CYS A 196 7.16 -8.50 5.75
C CYS A 196 6.12 -9.02 6.74
N SER A 197 5.93 -8.28 7.83
CA SER A 197 4.82 -8.41 8.77
C SER A 197 3.79 -7.33 8.47
N VAL A 198 2.60 -7.74 8.07
CA VAL A 198 1.56 -6.83 7.60
C VAL A 198 0.29 -6.96 8.42
N HIS A 199 -0.20 -5.86 8.96
CA HIS A 199 -1.52 -5.75 9.55
C HIS A 199 -2.50 -5.14 8.53
N SER A 200 -3.52 -5.91 8.14
CA SER A 200 -4.55 -5.49 7.19
C SER A 200 -5.91 -5.57 7.86
N TYR A 201 -6.50 -4.43 8.22
CA TYR A 201 -7.77 -4.39 8.94
C TYR A 201 -8.72 -3.30 8.44
N ASN A 202 -9.99 -3.55 8.60
CA ASN A 202 -11.07 -2.61 8.24
C ASN A 202 -11.00 -2.08 6.78
N ASN A 203 -10.42 -2.86 5.86
CA ASN A 203 -10.43 -2.53 4.44
C ASN A 203 -11.70 -3.08 3.78
N TYR A 204 -12.08 -2.46 2.68
CA TYR A 204 -13.16 -2.92 1.81
C TYR A 204 -12.58 -3.41 0.48
N PHE A 205 -12.78 -4.70 0.21
CA PHE A 205 -12.39 -5.38 -1.02
C PHE A 205 -13.64 -5.63 -1.85
N ASP A 206 -13.73 -4.99 -3.02
CA ASP A 206 -14.93 -5.02 -3.84
C ASP A 206 -14.61 -5.43 -5.29
N GLY A 207 -15.12 -6.59 -5.70
CA GLY A 207 -15.02 -7.04 -7.09
C GLY A 207 -13.61 -7.37 -7.57
N ASN A 208 -12.71 -7.84 -6.67
CA ASN A 208 -11.32 -8.10 -7.03
C ASN A 208 -11.17 -9.35 -7.89
N ALA A 209 -10.66 -9.17 -9.13
CA ALA A 209 -10.72 -10.18 -10.17
C ALA A 209 -9.78 -11.38 -9.92
N LYS A 210 -8.63 -11.18 -9.25
CA LYS A 210 -7.65 -12.24 -8.99
C LYS A 210 -7.59 -12.61 -7.53
N TYR A 211 -7.11 -11.75 -6.64
CA TYR A 211 -7.05 -12.02 -5.20
C TYR A 211 -7.00 -10.75 -4.37
N GLY A 212 -7.39 -10.85 -3.11
CA GLY A 212 -7.23 -9.82 -2.09
C GLY A 212 -5.81 -9.80 -1.51
N VAL A 213 -5.62 -10.33 -0.30
CA VAL A 213 -4.32 -10.43 0.35
C VAL A 213 -3.57 -11.66 -0.12
N GLY A 214 -2.32 -11.49 -0.58
CA GLY A 214 -1.46 -12.59 -1.01
C GLY A 214 -0.14 -12.62 -0.26
N VAL A 215 0.22 -13.76 0.37
CA VAL A 215 1.45 -13.90 1.16
C VAL A 215 2.43 -14.87 0.51
N THR A 216 3.70 -14.46 0.46
CA THR A 216 4.79 -15.23 -0.12
C THR A 216 6.06 -15.10 0.71
N MET A 217 7.04 -15.96 0.47
CA MET A 217 8.42 -15.86 0.99
C MET A 217 8.51 -15.70 2.51
N GLY A 218 7.69 -16.46 3.24
CA GLY A 218 7.70 -16.46 4.70
C GLY A 218 7.08 -15.22 5.36
N ALA A 219 6.32 -14.42 4.62
CA ALA A 219 5.58 -13.28 5.17
C ALA A 219 4.57 -13.70 6.22
N SER A 220 4.30 -12.80 7.16
CA SER A 220 3.25 -12.92 8.16
C SER A 220 2.22 -11.82 7.96
N ALA A 221 0.95 -12.16 7.77
CA ALA A 221 -0.11 -11.16 7.65
C ALA A 221 -1.20 -11.41 8.69
N PHE A 222 -1.56 -10.39 9.46
CA PHE A 222 -2.76 -10.39 10.30
C PHE A 222 -3.87 -9.68 9.53
N VAL A 223 -4.91 -10.43 9.15
CA VAL A 223 -6.02 -9.97 8.33
C VAL A 223 -7.29 -10.07 9.16
N GLU A 224 -7.83 -8.91 9.58
CA GLU A 224 -8.98 -8.90 10.48
C GLU A 224 -10.01 -7.82 10.15
N ASN A 225 -11.26 -8.08 10.51
CA ASN A 225 -12.36 -7.12 10.42
C ASN A 225 -12.47 -6.41 9.06
N ASN A 226 -12.06 -7.06 7.98
CA ASN A 226 -12.23 -6.57 6.62
C ASN A 226 -13.56 -7.01 6.03
N TYR A 227 -14.05 -6.28 5.06
CA TYR A 227 -15.22 -6.65 4.26
C TYR A 227 -14.78 -7.05 2.86
N PHE A 228 -14.97 -8.32 2.50
CA PHE A 228 -14.71 -8.86 1.16
C PHE A 228 -16.03 -9.12 0.45
N ARG A 229 -16.27 -8.45 -0.67
CA ARG A 229 -17.43 -8.64 -1.55
C ARG A 229 -16.98 -8.99 -2.96
N ASN A 230 -17.39 -10.15 -3.46
CA ASN A 230 -17.03 -10.59 -4.81
C ASN A 230 -15.51 -10.57 -5.08
N CYS A 231 -14.71 -10.70 -4.04
CA CYS A 231 -13.27 -10.91 -4.16
C CYS A 231 -13.03 -12.38 -4.48
N LYS A 232 -12.49 -12.67 -5.66
CA LYS A 232 -12.40 -14.04 -6.18
C LYS A 232 -11.69 -15.00 -5.21
N TYR A 233 -10.56 -14.58 -4.67
CA TYR A 233 -9.84 -15.25 -3.60
C TYR A 233 -9.49 -14.20 -2.53
N PRO A 234 -10.23 -14.11 -1.42
CA PRO A 234 -9.96 -13.11 -0.38
C PRO A 234 -8.53 -13.13 0.14
N VAL A 235 -8.01 -14.34 0.33
CA VAL A 235 -6.64 -14.57 0.79
C VAL A 235 -6.01 -15.69 -0.02
N LEU A 236 -4.73 -15.55 -0.36
CA LEU A 236 -3.92 -16.62 -0.95
C LEU A 236 -2.57 -16.72 -0.24
N SER A 237 -2.12 -17.96 -0.02
CA SER A 237 -0.73 -18.24 0.34
C SER A 237 -0.05 -19.00 -0.81
N SER A 238 1.13 -18.54 -1.22
CA SER A 238 1.81 -19.11 -2.38
C SER A 238 2.07 -20.61 -2.26
N GLY A 239 1.68 -21.35 -3.27
CA GLY A 239 1.94 -22.78 -3.43
C GLY A 239 1.13 -23.69 -2.50
N GLN A 240 0.08 -23.17 -1.85
CA GLN A 240 -0.82 -23.95 -1.00
C GLN A 240 -2.27 -23.48 -1.09
N GLY A 241 -3.18 -24.26 -0.54
CA GLY A 241 -4.61 -23.96 -0.50
C GLY A 241 -5.17 -23.60 -1.88
N SER A 242 -5.91 -22.51 -1.93
CA SER A 242 -6.56 -22.04 -3.16
C SER A 242 -5.55 -21.64 -4.26
N ASP A 243 -4.30 -21.26 -3.92
CA ASP A 243 -3.29 -20.91 -4.93
C ASP A 243 -2.91 -22.09 -5.82
N LYS A 244 -2.95 -23.33 -5.33
CA LYS A 244 -2.73 -24.52 -6.18
C LYS A 244 -3.75 -24.65 -7.30
N VAL A 245 -4.96 -24.19 -7.08
CA VAL A 245 -6.05 -24.24 -8.07
C VAL A 245 -5.93 -23.10 -9.08
N THR A 246 -5.27 -21.99 -8.73
CA THR A 246 -5.09 -20.85 -9.63
C THR A 246 -4.02 -21.04 -10.69
N GLY A 247 -3.18 -22.08 -10.56
CA GLY A 247 -2.08 -22.34 -11.49
C GLY A 247 -0.79 -21.58 -11.21
N GLY A 248 -0.58 -21.11 -9.97
CA GLY A 248 0.67 -20.48 -9.53
C GLY A 248 0.70 -18.97 -9.72
N THR A 249 -0.10 -18.27 -8.95
CA THR A 249 -0.23 -16.80 -8.99
C THR A 249 1.09 -16.07 -8.68
N PHE A 250 1.98 -16.67 -7.90
CA PHE A 250 3.14 -16.01 -7.30
C PHE A 250 4.50 -16.43 -7.89
N SER A 251 4.51 -16.97 -9.11
CA SER A 251 5.75 -17.28 -9.86
C SER A 251 6.71 -18.22 -9.11
N GLY A 252 6.18 -19.21 -8.38
CA GLY A 252 6.98 -20.22 -7.66
C GLY A 252 7.67 -19.72 -6.40
N GLU A 253 7.31 -18.56 -5.88
CA GLU A 253 7.75 -18.11 -4.55
C GLU A 253 7.19 -19.05 -3.47
N THR A 254 7.94 -19.23 -2.37
CA THR A 254 7.45 -19.97 -1.19
C THR A 254 6.26 -19.26 -0.55
N GLY A 255 5.51 -19.98 0.29
CA GLY A 255 4.34 -19.43 0.97
C GLY A 255 4.67 -18.51 2.15
N GLY A 256 3.64 -17.89 2.69
CA GLY A 256 3.60 -17.17 3.96
C GLY A 256 2.41 -17.62 4.79
N ILE A 257 2.24 -17.12 5.98
CA ILE A 257 1.08 -17.42 6.84
C ILE A 257 0.20 -16.19 7.02
N VAL A 258 -1.09 -16.38 6.81
CA VAL A 258 -2.12 -15.41 7.19
C VAL A 258 -2.81 -15.89 8.46
N LYS A 259 -2.80 -15.06 9.50
CA LYS A 259 -3.71 -15.15 10.65
C LYS A 259 -4.97 -14.36 10.28
N THR A 260 -6.15 -14.98 10.43
CA THR A 260 -7.42 -14.32 10.06
C THR A 260 -8.38 -14.28 11.24
N PHE A 261 -9.05 -13.13 11.43
CA PHE A 261 -10.03 -12.91 12.48
C PHE A 261 -11.19 -12.03 12.00
N ASN A 262 -12.42 -12.45 12.29
CA ASN A 262 -13.65 -11.65 12.13
C ASN A 262 -13.80 -10.90 10.78
N ASN A 263 -13.36 -11.49 9.66
CA ASN A 263 -13.62 -10.93 8.34
C ASN A 263 -15.00 -11.34 7.83
N TYR A 264 -15.69 -10.42 7.16
CA TYR A 264 -16.91 -10.75 6.41
C TYR A 264 -16.54 -11.06 4.96
N ILE A 265 -16.96 -12.23 4.48
CA ILE A 265 -16.62 -12.71 3.13
C ILE A 265 -17.90 -13.13 2.41
N GLU A 266 -18.21 -12.49 1.29
CA GLU A 266 -19.32 -12.88 0.41
C GLU A 266 -18.88 -12.96 -1.05
N GLY A 267 -19.42 -13.91 -1.80
CA GLY A 267 -19.17 -14.06 -3.24
C GLY A 267 -17.75 -14.50 -3.60
N ALA A 268 -16.98 -15.06 -2.66
CA ALA A 268 -15.68 -15.63 -2.93
C ALA A 268 -15.78 -16.95 -3.70
N LYS A 269 -14.83 -17.22 -4.60
CA LYS A 269 -14.73 -18.51 -5.27
C LYS A 269 -14.22 -19.60 -4.34
N ALA A 270 -13.24 -19.29 -3.51
CA ALA A 270 -12.70 -20.19 -2.49
C ALA A 270 -11.98 -19.40 -1.40
N PHE A 271 -12.05 -19.93 -0.20
CA PHE A 271 -11.28 -19.54 0.97
C PHE A 271 -11.29 -20.72 1.95
N VAL A 272 -10.12 -21.24 2.30
CA VAL A 272 -9.97 -22.46 3.12
C VAL A 272 -9.13 -22.12 4.34
N THR A 273 -9.69 -22.35 5.54
CA THR A 273 -8.93 -22.16 6.78
C THR A 273 -8.18 -23.44 7.17
N TYR A 274 -7.15 -23.31 7.99
CA TYR A 274 -6.42 -24.44 8.57
C TYR A 274 -7.33 -25.37 9.37
N GLN A 275 -8.34 -24.81 9.99
CA GLN A 275 -9.32 -25.56 10.78
C GLN A 275 -10.22 -26.43 9.89
N ASP A 276 -10.49 -25.98 8.66
CA ASP A 276 -11.26 -26.76 7.69
C ASP A 276 -10.39 -27.82 6.99
N ASN A 277 -9.14 -27.47 6.69
CA ASN A 277 -8.20 -28.37 6.05
C ASN A 277 -6.75 -28.03 6.43
N ASN A 278 -6.20 -28.77 7.38
CA ASN A 278 -4.85 -28.53 7.90
C ASN A 278 -3.69 -28.98 6.97
N THR A 279 -4.02 -29.62 5.86
CA THR A 279 -3.05 -30.03 4.84
C THR A 279 -3.03 -29.10 3.62
N GLU A 280 -4.08 -28.33 3.40
CA GLU A 280 -4.20 -27.39 2.29
C GLU A 280 -5.07 -26.21 2.72
N PHE A 281 -4.46 -25.08 3.10
CA PHE A 281 -5.15 -23.92 3.67
C PHE A 281 -4.61 -22.60 3.12
N ASP A 282 -5.46 -21.58 3.13
CA ASP A 282 -5.12 -20.19 2.77
C ASP A 282 -4.73 -19.36 4.00
N ALA A 283 -5.40 -19.61 5.14
CA ALA A 283 -5.20 -18.86 6.37
C ALA A 283 -5.42 -19.72 7.62
N TYR A 284 -4.84 -19.31 8.74
CA TYR A 284 -5.13 -19.84 10.07
C TYR A 284 -6.16 -18.93 10.76
N ALA A 285 -7.35 -19.46 11.01
CA ALA A 285 -8.41 -18.73 11.69
C ALA A 285 -8.24 -18.80 13.21
N VAL A 286 -8.44 -17.65 13.87
CA VAL A 286 -8.42 -17.51 15.33
C VAL A 286 -9.78 -17.08 15.86
N SER A 287 -10.05 -17.40 17.13
CA SER A 287 -11.29 -17.03 17.82
C SER A 287 -11.24 -15.66 18.49
N SER A 288 -10.03 -15.11 18.66
CA SER A 288 -9.75 -13.82 19.28
C SER A 288 -8.53 -13.18 18.62
N ALA A 289 -8.51 -11.86 18.52
CA ALA A 289 -7.41 -11.13 17.90
C ALA A 289 -6.05 -11.32 18.59
N ASP A 290 -6.05 -11.57 19.90
CA ASP A 290 -4.86 -11.80 20.72
C ASP A 290 -4.38 -13.25 20.76
N GLU A 291 -5.11 -14.17 20.11
CA GLU A 291 -4.69 -15.56 19.99
C GLU A 291 -3.48 -15.71 19.06
N GLN A 292 -2.49 -16.49 19.47
CA GLN A 292 -1.29 -16.76 18.69
C GLN A 292 -1.47 -17.93 17.74
N VAL A 293 -0.82 -17.85 16.58
CA VAL A 293 -0.71 -19.01 15.68
C VAL A 293 0.39 -19.94 16.22
N PRO A 294 0.09 -21.22 16.45
CA PRO A 294 1.09 -22.18 16.93
C PRO A 294 2.28 -22.31 15.97
N SER A 295 3.48 -22.41 16.52
CA SER A 295 4.71 -22.56 15.71
C SER A 295 4.78 -23.85 14.90
N SER A 296 3.93 -24.83 15.22
CA SER A 296 3.75 -26.06 14.45
C SER A 296 3.00 -25.84 13.14
N VAL A 297 2.22 -24.77 13.01
CA VAL A 297 1.55 -24.37 11.77
C VAL A 297 2.58 -23.71 10.87
N LYS A 298 2.89 -24.36 9.76
CA LYS A 298 3.92 -23.91 8.82
C LYS A 298 3.38 -23.89 7.39
N THR A 299 3.99 -23.05 6.59
CA THR A 299 3.73 -23.05 5.14
C THR A 299 4.11 -24.39 4.54
N LEU A 300 3.32 -24.87 3.60
CA LEU A 300 3.60 -26.11 2.85
C LEU A 300 4.82 -25.95 1.95
N SER A 301 5.05 -24.72 1.46
CA SER A 301 6.20 -24.37 0.67
C SER A 301 7.09 -23.40 1.45
N GLY A 302 8.29 -23.83 1.83
CA GLY A 302 9.28 -23.05 2.60
C GLY A 302 9.31 -23.34 4.10
N GLY A 303 8.28 -24.00 4.67
CA GLY A 303 8.29 -24.46 6.07
C GLY A 303 8.34 -23.31 7.11
N THR A 304 7.92 -22.10 6.77
CA THR A 304 7.97 -20.93 7.63
C THR A 304 6.73 -20.87 8.53
N ALA A 305 6.90 -20.55 9.80
CA ALA A 305 5.82 -20.30 10.75
C ALA A 305 5.44 -18.83 10.77
N TYR A 306 4.24 -18.54 11.27
CA TYR A 306 3.80 -17.18 11.57
C TYR A 306 4.62 -16.59 12.72
N ASN A 307 5.04 -15.34 12.61
CA ASN A 307 5.94 -14.74 13.60
C ASN A 307 5.23 -14.08 14.80
N ASN A 308 3.90 -14.09 14.84
CA ASN A 308 3.07 -13.52 15.91
C ASN A 308 3.43 -12.05 16.27
N PHE A 309 3.82 -11.24 15.28
CA PHE A 309 4.17 -9.83 15.48
C PHE A 309 3.03 -9.02 16.11
N ASP A 310 1.80 -9.36 15.76
CA ASP A 310 0.56 -8.69 16.18
C ASP A 310 0.24 -8.87 17.67
N THR A 311 0.82 -9.87 18.32
CA THR A 311 0.72 -10.11 19.78
C THR A 311 2.00 -9.73 20.53
N SER A 312 2.96 -9.10 19.86
CA SER A 312 4.24 -8.67 20.44
C SER A 312 4.22 -7.17 20.80
N SER A 313 5.28 -6.71 21.47
CA SER A 313 5.44 -5.29 21.85
C SER A 313 5.63 -4.33 20.67
N ILE A 314 5.83 -4.84 19.48
CA ILE A 314 5.93 -4.00 18.27
C ILE A 314 4.55 -3.50 17.80
N MET A 315 3.47 -4.18 18.21
CA MET A 315 2.13 -3.82 17.81
C MET A 315 1.66 -2.54 18.50
N TYR A 316 1.06 -1.67 17.73
CA TYR A 316 0.46 -0.42 18.23
C TYR A 316 -0.95 -0.67 18.78
N SER A 317 -1.43 0.28 19.59
CA SER A 317 -2.83 0.25 20.05
C SER A 317 -3.78 0.73 18.95
N TYR A 318 -4.87 0.01 18.74
CA TYR A 318 -5.91 0.35 17.77
C TYR A 318 -7.27 -0.17 18.24
N THR A 319 -8.32 0.27 17.58
CA THR A 319 -9.68 -0.29 17.76
C THR A 319 -10.24 -0.62 16.39
N ALA A 320 -10.42 -1.89 16.12
CA ALA A 320 -11.05 -2.32 14.87
C ALA A 320 -12.57 -2.13 14.94
N GLN A 321 -13.15 -1.67 13.84
CA GLN A 321 -14.59 -1.61 13.63
C GLN A 321 -15.11 -2.99 13.21
N SER A 322 -16.43 -3.21 13.27
CA SER A 322 -17.04 -4.34 12.58
C SER A 322 -16.78 -4.27 11.07
N PRO A 323 -16.76 -5.38 10.33
CA PRO A 323 -16.60 -5.33 8.88
C PRO A 323 -17.62 -4.44 8.16
N GLU A 324 -18.87 -4.43 8.62
CA GLU A 324 -19.96 -3.64 8.07
C GLU A 324 -19.75 -2.13 8.32
N ASP A 325 -19.36 -1.75 9.54
CA ASP A 325 -19.06 -0.37 9.88
C ASP A 325 -17.80 0.11 9.14
N ALA A 326 -16.80 -0.75 9.01
CA ALA A 326 -15.60 -0.48 8.23
C ALA A 326 -15.92 -0.20 6.76
N LYS A 327 -16.76 -1.04 6.12
CA LYS A 327 -17.24 -0.81 4.77
C LYS A 327 -17.95 0.54 4.65
N ALA A 328 -18.86 0.87 5.58
CA ALA A 328 -19.55 2.13 5.57
C ALA A 328 -18.60 3.33 5.71
N ALA A 329 -17.61 3.23 6.61
CA ALA A 329 -16.59 4.26 6.80
C ALA A 329 -15.70 4.43 5.56
N VAL A 330 -15.29 3.33 4.93
CA VAL A 330 -14.46 3.32 3.71
C VAL A 330 -15.20 3.98 2.55
N VAL A 331 -16.45 3.59 2.28
CA VAL A 331 -17.25 4.18 1.21
C VAL A 331 -17.47 5.69 1.41
N ALA A 332 -17.57 6.13 2.67
CA ALA A 332 -17.77 7.53 2.99
C ALA A 332 -16.51 8.39 2.96
N ARG A 333 -15.30 7.79 3.13
CA ARG A 333 -14.09 8.56 3.45
C ARG A 333 -12.84 8.20 2.63
N ALA A 334 -12.81 7.05 1.94
CA ALA A 334 -11.64 6.68 1.14
C ALA A 334 -11.51 7.58 -0.08
N GLY A 335 -10.27 7.81 -0.50
CA GLY A 335 -9.96 8.71 -1.59
C GLY A 335 -9.84 10.17 -1.17
N ARG A 336 -9.75 11.05 -2.15
CA ARG A 336 -9.67 12.50 -1.92
C ARG A 336 -10.94 13.02 -1.23
N VAL A 337 -10.76 13.90 -0.27
CA VAL A 337 -11.88 14.53 0.46
C VAL A 337 -12.13 15.95 -0.02
N ASN A 338 -13.39 16.34 -0.05
CA ASN A 338 -13.80 17.65 -0.51
C ASN A 338 -13.20 18.75 0.36
N GLY A 339 -12.47 19.66 -0.26
CA GLY A 339 -11.96 20.86 0.38
C GLY A 339 -10.82 20.68 1.38
N GLY A 340 -10.18 19.51 1.43
CA GLY A 340 -8.98 19.30 2.23
C GLY A 340 -9.15 19.46 3.74
N GLY A 341 -10.34 19.27 4.24
CA GLY A 341 -10.61 19.24 5.68
C GLY A 341 -10.24 17.86 6.26
N PHE A 342 -9.12 17.76 6.96
CA PHE A 342 -8.81 16.66 7.86
C PHE A 342 -9.03 17.09 9.28
#